data_feeb769b16936b2bf6b824c1619f0081
#
_entry.id   feeb769b16936b2bf6b824c1619f0081
#
_cell.length_a   1.000
_cell.length_b   1.000
_cell.length_c   1.000
_cell.angle_alpha   90.00
_cell.angle_beta   90.00
_cell.angle_gamma   90.00
#
_symmetry.space_group_name_H-M   'P 1'
#
loop_
_entity.id
_entity.type
_entity.pdbx_description
1 polymer ?
#
loop_
_entity_poly.entity_id
_entity_poly.type
_entity_poly.pdbx_seq_one_letter_code
_entity_poly.pdbx_strand_id
1 'polypeptide(L)'
;MELPRRALLLSALDLPLAALPLAARAQGGDPAAPIAALNTVLLANMRAGRAVPFASRAAALRPAVERAFDLPAILAASVGPRYAAFAEGAKAALLEAFTAFTVATWTANFDSLNGETFQIAPDTRAAGADVVVTSRIVPRSGEPIRLDFVMRNAAGGWRAVDILLNGTISRVAVQRSDFRSLVAAGDPAPLIASLTERAGKLAAGAKS
;
A
#
# COMPACT_ATOMS: atom_id res chain seq x y z
N MET A 1 -42.14 46.73 -67.16
CA MET A 1 -41.62 47.54 -66.04
C MET A 1 -41.55 46.60 -64.83
N GLU A 2 -40.44 45.94 -64.75
CA GLU A 2 -40.26 44.85 -63.81
C GLU A 2 -39.48 45.34 -62.58
N LEU A 3 -40.00 45.04 -61.38
CA LEU A 3 -39.36 45.34 -60.09
C LEU A 3 -38.51 44.13 -59.61
N PRO A 4 -37.26 44.33 -59.18
CA PRO A 4 -36.44 43.24 -58.77
C PRO A 4 -36.74 42.78 -57.30
N ARG A 5 -36.85 41.45 -57.13
CA ARG A 5 -36.97 40.79 -55.85
C ARG A 5 -35.62 40.85 -55.06
N ARG A 6 -35.65 41.51 -53.94
CA ARG A 6 -34.52 41.48 -52.97
C ARG A 6 -34.57 40.17 -52.21
N ALA A 7 -33.54 39.34 -52.37
CA ALA A 7 -33.31 38.19 -51.60
C ALA A 7 -32.63 38.61 -50.26
N LEU A 8 -33.25 38.27 -49.11
CA LEU A 8 -32.70 38.41 -47.79
C LEU A 8 -31.81 37.14 -47.47
N LEU A 9 -30.50 37.35 -47.43
CA LEU A 9 -29.58 36.38 -46.99
C LEU A 9 -29.56 36.38 -45.42
N LEU A 10 -30.12 35.34 -44.82
CA LEU A 10 -29.94 35.06 -43.38
C LEU A 10 -28.55 34.41 -43.20
N SER A 11 -27.63 35.20 -42.66
CA SER A 11 -26.34 34.65 -42.16
C SER A 11 -26.57 33.91 -40.87
N ALA A 12 -26.46 32.58 -40.90
CA ALA A 12 -26.39 31.75 -39.70
C ALA A 12 -25.01 31.96 -39.03
N LEU A 13 -25.02 32.47 -37.81
CA LEU A 13 -23.83 32.61 -36.98
C LEU A 13 -23.57 31.25 -36.34
N ASP A 14 -22.62 30.46 -36.89
CA ASP A 14 -22.10 29.25 -36.27
C ASP A 14 -21.22 29.65 -35.08
N LEU A 15 -21.74 29.53 -33.86
CA LEU A 15 -20.93 29.58 -32.65
C LEU A 15 -20.22 28.22 -32.48
N PRO A 16 -18.89 28.16 -32.38
CA PRO A 16 -18.22 26.92 -32.01
C PRO A 16 -18.53 26.59 -30.55
N LEU A 17 -19.21 25.47 -30.35
CA LEU A 17 -19.39 24.86 -29.04
C LEU A 17 -18.02 24.43 -28.53
N ALA A 18 -17.39 25.26 -27.70
CA ALA A 18 -16.14 24.93 -27.03
C ALA A 18 -16.39 23.71 -26.10
N ALA A 19 -15.97 22.52 -26.54
CA ALA A 19 -15.94 21.35 -25.74
C ALA A 19 -14.91 21.57 -24.62
N LEU A 20 -15.39 21.90 -23.42
CA LEU A 20 -14.57 21.85 -22.21
C LEU A 20 -14.06 20.41 -22.05
N PRO A 21 -12.75 20.20 -21.88
CA PRO A 21 -12.25 18.88 -21.57
C PRO A 21 -12.87 18.45 -20.23
N LEU A 22 -13.79 17.48 -20.26
CA LEU A 22 -14.10 16.71 -19.06
C LEU A 22 -12.77 16.11 -18.62
N ALA A 23 -12.18 16.68 -17.57
CA ALA A 23 -11.09 16.04 -16.88
C ALA A 23 -11.57 14.62 -16.53
N ALA A 24 -11.01 13.64 -17.23
CA ALA A 24 -11.22 12.23 -16.93
C ALA A 24 -10.81 12.04 -15.46
N ARG A 25 -11.79 12.12 -14.55
CA ARG A 25 -11.60 11.66 -13.19
C ARG A 25 -11.19 10.21 -13.30
N ALA A 26 -9.92 9.97 -12.98
CA ALA A 26 -9.32 8.66 -13.01
C ALA A 26 -10.28 7.65 -12.36
N GLN A 27 -10.61 6.58 -13.11
CA GLN A 27 -11.46 5.46 -12.69
C GLN A 27 -10.77 4.58 -11.64
N GLY A 28 -10.14 5.18 -10.67
CA GLY A 28 -9.37 4.44 -9.66
C GLY A 28 -9.59 5.04 -8.30
N GLY A 29 -10.75 4.97 -7.69
CA GLY A 29 -11.03 5.30 -6.30
C GLY A 29 -10.04 6.23 -5.56
N ASP A 30 -10.24 6.43 -4.30
CA ASP A 30 -9.33 7.21 -3.43
C ASP A 30 -8.10 6.35 -3.06
N PRO A 31 -6.86 6.77 -3.39
CA PRO A 31 -5.64 6.05 -2.99
C PRO A 31 -5.46 5.96 -1.46
N ALA A 32 -6.08 6.84 -0.70
CA ALA A 32 -6.03 6.80 0.76
C ALA A 32 -6.98 5.76 1.38
N ALA A 33 -8.02 5.33 0.66
CA ALA A 33 -9.05 4.44 1.20
C ALA A 33 -8.50 3.10 1.76
N PRO A 34 -7.57 2.38 1.09
CA PRO A 34 -6.99 1.15 1.65
C PRO A 34 -6.22 1.39 2.95
N ILE A 35 -5.55 2.55 3.07
CA ILE A 35 -4.77 2.91 4.26
C ILE A 35 -5.70 3.32 5.40
N ALA A 36 -6.80 4.03 5.11
CA ALA A 36 -7.82 4.36 6.10
C ALA A 36 -8.46 3.09 6.69
N ALA A 37 -8.78 2.11 5.81
CA ALA A 37 -9.30 0.82 6.24
C ALA A 37 -8.30 0.03 7.10
N LEU A 38 -7.01 0.02 6.72
CA LEU A 38 -5.94 -0.59 7.51
C LEU A 38 -5.83 0.06 8.89
N ASN A 39 -5.79 1.40 8.97
CA ASN A 39 -5.71 2.15 10.22
C ASN A 39 -6.87 1.82 11.17
N THR A 40 -8.08 1.62 10.63
CA THR A 40 -9.26 1.22 11.43
C THR A 40 -9.04 -0.13 12.09
N VAL A 41 -8.53 -1.12 11.35
CA VAL A 41 -8.26 -2.47 11.87
C VAL A 41 -7.07 -2.46 12.84
N LEU A 42 -6.04 -1.65 12.57
CA LEU A 42 -4.92 -1.47 13.50
C LEU A 42 -5.38 -0.89 14.84
N LEU A 43 -6.24 0.14 14.84
CA LEU A 43 -6.80 0.67 16.08
C LEU A 43 -7.62 -0.37 16.84
N ALA A 44 -8.37 -1.23 16.14
CA ALA A 44 -9.10 -2.32 16.78
C ALA A 44 -8.13 -3.35 17.41
N ASN A 45 -7.03 -3.69 16.70
CA ASN A 45 -5.98 -4.56 17.22
C ASN A 45 -5.29 -3.96 18.46
N MET A 46 -4.96 -2.66 18.43
CA MET A 46 -4.38 -1.95 19.56
C MET A 46 -5.31 -1.92 20.79
N ARG A 47 -6.63 -1.72 20.57
CA ARG A 47 -7.63 -1.76 21.64
C ARG A 47 -7.81 -3.15 22.24
N ALA A 48 -7.76 -4.18 21.40
CA ALA A 48 -7.81 -5.58 21.86
C ALA A 48 -6.62 -5.91 22.75
N GLY A 49 -5.45 -5.35 22.43
CA GLY A 49 -4.24 -5.45 23.22
C GLY A 49 -3.75 -6.90 23.36
N ARG A 50 -2.81 -7.11 24.27
CA ARG A 50 -2.20 -8.43 24.52
C ARG A 50 -3.12 -9.39 25.27
N ALA A 51 -4.26 -8.92 25.78
CA ALA A 51 -5.26 -9.77 26.39
C ALA A 51 -5.93 -10.73 25.39
N VAL A 52 -5.99 -10.33 24.12
CA VAL A 52 -6.44 -11.21 23.02
C VAL A 52 -5.22 -11.96 22.47
N PRO A 53 -5.31 -13.30 22.31
CA PRO A 53 -4.19 -14.10 21.78
C PRO A 53 -3.66 -13.57 20.46
N PHE A 54 -2.32 -13.63 20.28
CA PHE A 54 -1.64 -13.13 19.09
C PHE A 54 -2.24 -13.69 17.79
N ALA A 55 -2.46 -15.02 17.76
CA ALA A 55 -3.01 -15.68 16.57
C ALA A 55 -4.38 -15.13 16.17
N SER A 56 -5.26 -14.84 17.13
CA SER A 56 -6.60 -14.25 16.86
C SER A 56 -6.47 -12.83 16.32
N ARG A 57 -5.57 -12.02 16.86
CA ARG A 57 -5.29 -10.66 16.40
C ARG A 57 -4.68 -10.66 14.99
N ALA A 58 -3.73 -11.55 14.73
CA ALA A 58 -3.12 -11.72 13.42
C ALA A 58 -4.15 -12.17 12.36
N ALA A 59 -5.01 -13.12 12.69
CA ALA A 59 -6.09 -13.58 11.80
C ALA A 59 -7.07 -12.44 11.46
N ALA A 60 -7.43 -11.60 12.43
CA ALA A 60 -8.29 -10.45 12.20
C ALA A 60 -7.63 -9.36 11.32
N LEU A 61 -6.31 -9.18 11.45
CA LEU A 61 -5.55 -8.16 10.73
C LEU A 61 -5.18 -8.59 9.30
N ARG A 62 -4.95 -9.88 9.05
CA ARG A 62 -4.51 -10.42 7.77
C ARG A 62 -5.30 -9.89 6.55
N PRO A 63 -6.65 -9.92 6.52
CA PRO A 63 -7.40 -9.43 5.37
C PRO A 63 -7.21 -7.94 5.10
N ALA A 64 -6.98 -7.13 6.13
CA ALA A 64 -6.73 -5.70 5.96
C ALA A 64 -5.35 -5.45 5.38
N VAL A 65 -4.33 -6.19 5.81
CA VAL A 65 -2.97 -6.14 5.26
C VAL A 65 -2.98 -6.57 3.78
N GLU A 66 -3.60 -7.70 3.44
CA GLU A 66 -3.66 -8.20 2.06
C GLU A 66 -4.42 -7.26 1.10
N ARG A 67 -5.39 -6.49 1.61
CA ARG A 67 -6.08 -5.47 0.82
C ARG A 67 -5.28 -4.18 0.68
N ALA A 68 -4.58 -3.77 1.72
CA ALA A 68 -3.82 -2.52 1.71
C ALA A 68 -2.50 -2.61 0.93
N PHE A 69 -1.87 -3.79 0.88
CA PHE A 69 -0.57 -4.00 0.28
C PHE A 69 -0.61 -4.92 -0.94
N ASP A 70 0.18 -4.60 -1.95
CA ASP A 70 0.52 -5.53 -3.03
C ASP A 70 1.71 -6.38 -2.57
N LEU A 71 1.42 -7.38 -1.72
CA LEU A 71 2.46 -8.24 -1.15
C LEU A 71 3.28 -8.99 -2.20
N PRO A 72 2.70 -9.51 -3.32
CA PRO A 72 3.48 -10.07 -4.40
C PRO A 72 4.48 -9.09 -5.02
N ALA A 73 4.05 -7.85 -5.31
CA ALA A 73 4.92 -6.83 -5.89
C ALA A 73 6.03 -6.41 -4.91
N ILE A 74 5.69 -6.21 -3.63
CA ILE A 74 6.66 -5.89 -2.57
C ILE A 74 7.69 -7.01 -2.44
N LEU A 75 7.26 -8.27 -2.38
CA LEU A 75 8.15 -9.41 -2.28
C LEU A 75 9.09 -9.51 -3.49
N ALA A 76 8.55 -9.43 -4.70
CA ALA A 76 9.36 -9.48 -5.93
C ALA A 76 10.40 -8.35 -5.96
N ALA A 77 10.01 -7.13 -5.56
CA ALA A 77 10.91 -6.00 -5.45
C ALA A 77 11.97 -6.18 -4.35
N SER A 78 11.61 -6.79 -3.21
CA SER A 78 12.53 -7.03 -2.09
C SER A 78 13.53 -8.16 -2.37
N VAL A 79 13.14 -9.20 -3.10
CA VAL A 79 14.06 -10.27 -3.55
C VAL A 79 14.93 -9.79 -4.72
N GLY A 80 14.36 -8.97 -5.60
CA GLY A 80 15.03 -8.43 -6.78
C GLY A 80 15.08 -9.41 -7.96
N PRO A 81 16.06 -9.27 -8.89
CA PRO A 81 16.06 -10.01 -10.17
C PRO A 81 16.00 -11.54 -10.04
N ARG A 82 16.50 -12.10 -8.94
CA ARG A 82 16.47 -13.55 -8.71
C ARG A 82 15.07 -14.11 -8.55
N TYR A 83 14.10 -13.29 -8.14
CA TYR A 83 12.72 -13.72 -7.94
C TYR A 83 12.10 -14.36 -9.19
N ALA A 84 12.42 -13.81 -10.37
CA ALA A 84 11.88 -14.30 -11.64
C ALA A 84 12.29 -15.75 -11.93
N ALA A 85 13.47 -16.17 -11.48
CA ALA A 85 14.03 -17.49 -11.74
C ALA A 85 13.48 -18.60 -10.80
N PHE A 86 12.78 -18.24 -9.73
CA PHE A 86 12.23 -19.25 -8.81
C PHE A 86 11.08 -20.01 -9.46
N ALA A 87 10.97 -21.31 -9.14
CA ALA A 87 9.83 -22.13 -9.55
C ALA A 87 8.53 -21.61 -8.93
N GLU A 88 7.40 -21.76 -9.61
CA GLU A 88 6.11 -21.22 -9.15
C GLU A 88 5.70 -21.71 -7.75
N GLY A 89 5.91 -23.01 -7.46
CA GLY A 89 5.66 -23.55 -6.12
C GLY A 89 6.52 -22.91 -5.03
N ALA A 90 7.78 -22.59 -5.34
CA ALA A 90 8.69 -21.91 -4.43
C ALA A 90 8.29 -20.42 -4.24
N LYS A 91 7.83 -19.73 -5.29
CA LYS A 91 7.28 -18.39 -5.21
C LYS A 91 6.03 -18.35 -4.33
N ALA A 92 5.13 -19.33 -4.47
CA ALA A 92 3.92 -19.43 -3.65
C ALA A 92 4.25 -19.64 -2.16
N ALA A 93 5.16 -20.56 -1.84
CA ALA A 93 5.62 -20.81 -0.48
C ALA A 93 6.31 -19.59 0.13
N LEU A 94 7.15 -18.90 -0.65
CA LEU A 94 7.83 -17.69 -0.21
C LEU A 94 6.83 -16.54 0.03
N LEU A 95 5.82 -16.38 -0.82
CA LEU A 95 4.77 -15.38 -0.64
C LEU A 95 3.96 -15.64 0.63
N GLU A 96 3.62 -16.89 0.93
CA GLU A 96 2.89 -17.21 2.17
C GLU A 96 3.75 -16.91 3.41
N ALA A 97 5.04 -17.29 3.43
CA ALA A 97 5.95 -16.97 4.52
C ALA A 97 6.13 -15.44 4.68
N PHE A 98 6.24 -14.70 3.58
CA PHE A 98 6.34 -13.24 3.59
C PHE A 98 5.06 -12.58 4.08
N THR A 99 3.90 -13.07 3.67
CA THR A 99 2.59 -12.59 4.14
C THR A 99 2.45 -12.83 5.64
N ALA A 100 2.75 -14.03 6.10
CA ALA A 100 2.70 -14.37 7.53
C ALA A 100 3.63 -13.47 8.36
N PHE A 101 4.86 -13.26 7.91
CA PHE A 101 5.83 -12.37 8.56
C PHE A 101 5.34 -10.92 8.58
N THR A 102 4.78 -10.43 7.45
CA THR A 102 4.25 -9.06 7.37
C THR A 102 3.09 -8.86 8.34
N VAL A 103 2.12 -9.79 8.36
CA VAL A 103 0.99 -9.74 9.29
C VAL A 103 1.48 -9.81 10.74
N ALA A 104 2.43 -10.70 11.05
CA ALA A 104 3.01 -10.81 12.38
C ALA A 104 3.69 -9.52 12.83
N THR A 105 4.43 -8.86 11.92
CA THR A 105 5.08 -7.57 12.19
C THR A 105 4.06 -6.48 12.52
N TRP A 106 3.00 -6.34 11.74
CA TRP A 106 1.94 -5.37 12.02
C TRP A 106 1.21 -5.70 13.33
N THR A 107 0.92 -6.99 13.60
CA THR A 107 0.25 -7.43 14.82
C THR A 107 1.06 -7.12 16.07
N ALA A 108 2.39 -7.33 16.01
CA ALA A 108 3.31 -7.10 17.13
C ALA A 108 3.56 -5.61 17.40
N ASN A 109 3.72 -4.81 16.32
CA ASN A 109 4.02 -3.39 16.45
C ASN A 109 2.82 -2.55 16.89
N PHE A 110 1.60 -3.06 16.68
CA PHE A 110 0.34 -2.39 17.03
C PHE A 110 -0.45 -3.22 18.06
N ASP A 111 0.18 -3.56 19.18
CA ASP A 111 -0.35 -4.47 20.19
C ASP A 111 -0.91 -3.79 21.46
N SER A 112 -0.86 -2.46 21.53
CA SER A 112 -1.36 -1.69 22.66
C SER A 112 -1.80 -0.29 22.19
N LEU A 113 -2.81 0.28 22.84
CA LEU A 113 -3.30 1.65 22.60
C LEU A 113 -3.04 2.52 23.83
N ASN A 114 -2.17 3.51 23.70
CA ASN A 114 -1.82 4.47 24.75
C ASN A 114 -2.30 5.89 24.41
N GLY A 115 -3.36 5.99 23.59
CA GLY A 115 -3.95 7.25 23.13
C GLY A 115 -3.43 7.74 21.79
N GLU A 116 -2.74 6.88 21.05
CA GLU A 116 -2.31 7.14 19.66
C GLU A 116 -3.53 7.32 18.76
N THR A 117 -3.36 8.17 17.74
CA THR A 117 -4.33 8.35 16.65
C THR A 117 -3.63 8.23 15.31
N PHE A 118 -4.39 7.83 14.28
CA PHE A 118 -3.90 7.82 12.90
C PHE A 118 -4.49 9.01 12.15
N GLN A 119 -3.63 9.72 11.42
CA GLN A 119 -4.02 10.83 10.56
C GLN A 119 -3.50 10.59 9.16
N ILE A 120 -4.36 10.76 8.16
CA ILE A 120 -3.99 10.72 6.75
C ILE A 120 -4.03 12.15 6.23
N ALA A 121 -2.98 12.59 5.54
CA ALA A 121 -2.95 13.89 4.91
C ALA A 121 -4.02 13.96 3.80
N PRO A 122 -4.69 15.11 3.63
CA PRO A 122 -5.74 15.26 2.62
C PRO A 122 -5.18 15.19 1.19
N ASP A 123 -3.93 15.59 1.00
CA ASP A 123 -3.28 15.66 -0.30
C ASP A 123 -2.35 14.46 -0.52
N THR A 124 -2.30 14.01 -1.76
CA THR A 124 -1.34 13.00 -2.23
C THR A 124 -0.23 13.67 -3.04
N ARG A 125 0.95 13.05 -3.07
CA ARG A 125 2.09 13.51 -3.85
C ARG A 125 2.38 12.52 -4.99
N ALA A 126 2.56 13.01 -6.21
CA ALA A 126 2.97 12.18 -7.33
C ALA A 126 4.38 11.58 -7.12
N ALA A 127 4.57 10.33 -7.52
CA ALA A 127 5.84 9.61 -7.48
C ALA A 127 5.99 8.75 -8.76
N GLY A 128 6.27 9.38 -9.88
CA GLY A 128 6.26 8.74 -11.20
C GLY A 128 4.84 8.31 -11.59
N ALA A 129 4.64 7.03 -11.84
CA ALA A 129 3.33 6.44 -12.13
C ALA A 129 2.51 6.12 -10.86
N ASP A 130 3.15 6.18 -9.70
CA ASP A 130 2.54 5.91 -8.40
C ASP A 130 2.18 7.24 -7.70
N VAL A 131 1.45 7.17 -6.59
CA VAL A 131 1.17 8.31 -5.71
C VAL A 131 1.57 7.98 -4.28
N VAL A 132 1.92 9.00 -3.51
CA VAL A 132 2.28 8.84 -2.09
C VAL A 132 1.14 9.36 -1.23
N VAL A 133 0.62 8.49 -0.37
CA VAL A 133 -0.32 8.81 0.71
C VAL A 133 0.48 8.95 2.00
N THR A 134 0.46 10.14 2.59
CA THR A 134 1.12 10.39 3.87
C THR A 134 0.17 10.07 5.02
N SER A 135 0.59 9.16 5.90
CA SER A 135 -0.08 8.88 7.18
C SER A 135 0.85 9.24 8.34
N ARG A 136 0.27 9.60 9.47
CA ARG A 136 0.98 9.85 10.73
C ARG A 136 0.34 9.06 11.86
N ILE A 137 1.19 8.44 12.66
CA ILE A 137 0.80 7.92 13.97
C ILE A 137 1.13 9.03 14.95
N VAL A 138 0.09 9.61 15.56
CA VAL A 138 0.23 10.71 16.49
C VAL A 138 0.10 10.16 17.91
N PRO A 139 1.19 10.08 18.67
CA PRO A 139 1.16 9.62 20.04
C PRO A 139 0.52 10.69 20.95
N ARG A 140 0.18 10.31 22.18
CA ARG A 140 -0.33 11.23 23.20
C ARG A 140 0.69 12.30 23.60
N SER A 141 1.97 11.94 23.51
CA SER A 141 3.11 12.82 23.76
C SER A 141 4.30 12.38 22.91
N GLY A 142 5.14 13.34 22.50
CA GLY A 142 6.27 13.09 21.62
C GLY A 142 5.95 13.39 20.15
N GLU A 143 6.92 13.11 19.29
CA GLU A 143 6.83 13.41 17.86
C GLU A 143 5.99 12.39 17.10
N PRO A 144 5.16 12.83 16.15
CA PRO A 144 4.44 11.93 15.26
C PRO A 144 5.38 11.09 14.40
N ILE A 145 5.06 9.80 14.25
CA ILE A 145 5.76 8.91 13.32
C ILE A 145 5.10 9.04 11.95
N ARG A 146 5.87 9.45 10.95
CA ARG A 146 5.40 9.58 9.58
C ARG A 146 5.62 8.28 8.81
N LEU A 147 4.56 7.81 8.15
CA LEU A 147 4.57 6.68 7.22
C LEU A 147 4.03 7.17 5.87
N ASP A 148 4.87 7.19 4.86
CA ASP A 148 4.47 7.49 3.49
C ASP A 148 4.25 6.18 2.74
N PHE A 149 3.01 5.93 2.30
CA PHE A 149 2.66 4.75 1.52
C PHE A 149 2.77 5.07 0.03
N VAL A 150 3.64 4.38 -0.69
CA VAL A 150 3.72 4.45 -2.15
C VAL A 150 2.62 3.57 -2.72
N MET A 151 1.58 4.21 -3.26
CA MET A 151 0.37 3.56 -3.73
C MET A 151 0.40 3.39 -5.24
N ARG A 152 0.15 2.18 -5.70
CA ARG A 152 0.00 1.82 -7.12
C ARG A 152 -1.43 1.47 -7.42
N ASN A 153 -1.95 2.02 -8.53
CA ASN A 153 -3.25 1.61 -9.05
C ASN A 153 -3.06 0.45 -10.05
N ALA A 154 -3.71 -0.66 -9.78
CA ALA A 154 -3.72 -1.85 -10.63
C ALA A 154 -5.16 -2.34 -10.82
N ALA A 155 -5.38 -3.41 -11.57
CA ALA A 155 -6.71 -3.95 -11.88
C ALA A 155 -7.58 -4.24 -10.63
N GLY A 156 -6.97 -4.40 -9.46
CA GLY A 156 -7.67 -4.59 -8.16
C GLY A 156 -7.85 -3.31 -7.34
N GLY A 157 -7.56 -2.12 -7.89
CA GLY A 157 -7.59 -0.84 -7.18
C GLY A 157 -6.23 -0.43 -6.59
N TRP A 158 -6.25 0.55 -5.69
CA TRP A 158 -5.05 1.08 -5.06
C TRP A 158 -4.49 0.13 -4.00
N ARG A 159 -3.17 -0.15 -4.07
CA ARG A 159 -2.43 -0.92 -3.06
C ARG A 159 -1.06 -0.30 -2.84
N ALA A 160 -0.57 -0.38 -1.61
CA ALA A 160 0.78 0.05 -1.28
C ALA A 160 1.81 -0.95 -1.85
N VAL A 161 2.83 -0.42 -2.52
CA VAL A 161 3.98 -1.17 -3.06
C VAL A 161 5.28 -0.88 -2.31
N ASP A 162 5.29 0.14 -1.44
CA ASP A 162 6.37 0.44 -0.51
C ASP A 162 5.84 1.30 0.65
N ILE A 163 6.61 1.35 1.74
CA ILE A 163 6.42 2.28 2.85
C ILE A 163 7.74 3.02 3.06
N LEU A 164 7.67 4.35 3.10
CA LEU A 164 8.81 5.18 3.46
C LEU A 164 8.66 5.64 4.91
N LEU A 165 9.47 5.10 5.81
CA LEU A 165 9.53 5.55 7.19
C LEU A 165 10.16 6.94 7.24
N ASN A 166 9.51 7.87 7.93
CA ASN A 166 9.85 9.28 7.98
C ASN A 166 10.01 9.94 6.59
N GLY A 167 9.31 9.39 5.59
CA GLY A 167 9.27 9.89 4.22
C GLY A 167 10.50 9.57 3.35
N THR A 168 11.50 8.85 3.87
CA THR A 168 12.78 8.62 3.18
C THR A 168 13.27 7.18 3.20
N ILE A 169 13.03 6.41 4.26
CA ILE A 169 13.57 5.06 4.41
C ILE A 169 12.60 4.04 3.83
N SER A 170 12.89 3.54 2.63
CA SER A 170 12.10 2.51 1.94
C SER A 170 12.22 1.16 2.65
N ARG A 171 11.07 0.58 3.01
CA ARG A 171 11.01 -0.78 3.56
C ARG A 171 11.42 -1.83 2.55
N VAL A 172 11.06 -1.65 1.29
CA VAL A 172 11.49 -2.54 0.20
C VAL A 172 13.00 -2.52 0.05
N ALA A 173 13.64 -1.35 0.12
CA ALA A 173 15.11 -1.24 0.03
C ALA A 173 15.82 -1.91 1.22
N VAL A 174 15.30 -1.73 2.42
CA VAL A 174 15.81 -2.42 3.64
C VAL A 174 15.66 -3.93 3.48
N GLN A 175 14.46 -4.42 3.13
CA GLN A 175 14.23 -5.85 2.91
C GLN A 175 15.13 -6.42 1.80
N ARG A 176 15.37 -5.67 0.72
CA ARG A 176 16.29 -6.10 -0.35
C ARG A 176 17.71 -6.31 0.17
N SER A 177 18.18 -5.45 1.07
CA SER A 177 19.46 -5.62 1.73
C SER A 177 19.49 -6.87 2.59
N ASP A 178 18.46 -7.05 3.43
CA ASP A 178 18.35 -8.17 4.37
C ASP A 178 18.23 -9.54 3.66
N PHE A 179 17.48 -9.58 2.55
CA PHE A 179 17.19 -10.83 1.84
C PHE A 179 18.33 -11.27 0.91
N ARG A 180 19.24 -10.36 0.54
CA ARG A 180 20.30 -10.60 -0.47
C ARG A 180 21.11 -11.88 -0.20
N SER A 181 21.56 -12.07 1.03
CA SER A 181 22.36 -13.24 1.42
C SER A 181 21.53 -14.53 1.45
N LEU A 182 20.24 -14.41 1.82
CA LEU A 182 19.34 -15.55 1.97
C LEU A 182 18.86 -16.14 0.64
N VAL A 183 19.05 -15.41 -0.47
CA VAL A 183 18.70 -15.85 -1.84
C VAL A 183 19.93 -15.93 -2.76
N ALA A 184 21.15 -15.84 -2.21
CA ALA A 184 22.37 -15.72 -3.01
C ALA A 184 22.62 -16.94 -3.92
N ALA A 185 22.27 -18.13 -3.47
CA ALA A 185 22.39 -19.39 -4.23
C ALA A 185 21.27 -19.61 -5.26
N GLY A 186 20.30 -18.69 -5.40
CA GLY A 186 19.13 -18.88 -6.26
C GLY A 186 18.06 -19.80 -5.68
N ASP A 187 18.19 -20.19 -4.41
CA ASP A 187 17.24 -20.98 -3.65
C ASP A 187 16.50 -20.09 -2.64
N PRO A 188 15.14 -20.03 -2.65
CA PRO A 188 14.39 -19.25 -1.68
C PRO A 188 14.21 -19.93 -0.32
N ALA A 189 14.56 -21.22 -0.15
CA ALA A 189 14.35 -21.97 1.10
C ALA A 189 14.97 -21.31 2.33
N PRO A 190 16.20 -20.75 2.32
CA PRO A 190 16.76 -20.04 3.46
C PRO A 190 15.97 -18.79 3.84
N LEU A 191 15.42 -18.08 2.85
CA LEU A 191 14.59 -16.90 3.10
C LEU A 191 13.23 -17.31 3.69
N ILE A 192 12.60 -18.37 3.17
CA ILE A 192 11.35 -18.93 3.73
C ILE A 192 11.55 -19.30 5.21
N ALA A 193 12.62 -20.04 5.52
CA ALA A 193 12.95 -20.43 6.89
C ALA A 193 13.13 -19.21 7.81
N SER A 194 13.88 -18.21 7.35
CA SER A 194 14.12 -16.97 8.11
C SER A 194 12.84 -16.19 8.38
N LEU A 195 11.95 -16.05 7.37
CA LEU A 195 10.68 -15.33 7.53
C LEU A 195 9.74 -16.08 8.49
N THR A 196 9.67 -17.39 8.39
CA THR A 196 8.88 -18.25 9.29
C THR A 196 9.37 -18.14 10.73
N GLU A 197 10.69 -18.22 10.94
CA GLU A 197 11.30 -18.05 12.28
C GLU A 197 11.01 -16.68 12.88
N ARG A 198 11.19 -15.61 12.09
CA ARG A 198 10.89 -14.22 12.52
C ARG A 198 9.43 -14.04 12.89
N ALA A 199 8.50 -14.57 12.08
CA ALA A 199 7.08 -14.54 12.38
C ALA A 199 6.76 -15.28 13.71
N GLY A 200 7.37 -16.43 13.93
CA GLY A 200 7.24 -17.20 15.19
C GLY A 200 7.78 -16.44 16.40
N LYS A 201 8.93 -15.77 16.27
CA LYS A 201 9.50 -14.93 17.35
C LYS A 201 8.57 -13.77 17.71
N LEU A 202 7.98 -13.10 16.72
CA LEU A 202 7.00 -12.03 16.95
C LEU A 202 5.75 -12.56 17.66
N ALA A 203 5.27 -13.74 17.27
CA ALA A 203 4.13 -14.38 17.92
C ALA A 203 4.42 -14.76 19.38
N ALA A 204 5.66 -15.10 19.69
CA ALA A 204 6.14 -15.39 21.06
C ALA A 204 6.41 -14.13 21.90
N GLY A 205 6.21 -12.92 21.35
CA GLY A 205 6.35 -11.65 22.06
C GLY A 205 7.72 -10.99 21.95
N ALA A 206 8.62 -11.50 21.08
CA ALA A 206 9.85 -10.78 20.75
C ALA A 206 9.52 -9.49 19.97
N LYS A 207 10.16 -8.39 20.32
CA LYS A 207 10.07 -7.16 19.51
C LYS A 207 11.02 -7.29 18.31
N SER A 208 10.57 -6.83 17.14
CA SER A 208 11.37 -6.76 15.92
C SER A 208 12.35 -5.60 15.96
#